data_e40f13bdb1606db4ee4688a05d5076d8
#
_entry.id   e40f13bdb1606db4ee4688a05d5076d8
#
_cell.length_a   1.000
_cell.length_b   1.000
_cell.length_c   1.000
_cell.angle_alpha   90.00
_cell.angle_beta   90.00
_cell.angle_gamma   90.00
#
_symmetry.space_group_name_H-M   'P 1'
#
loop_
_entity.id
_entity.type
_entity.pdbx_description
1 polymer ?
#
loop_
_entity_poly.entity_id
_entity_poly.type
_entity_poly.pdbx_seq_one_letter_code
_entity_poly.pdbx_strand_id
1 'polypeptide(L)'
;DPNSIEVRNAATNKLVSHALSEDFAYGDKGRVEFVVADPSHREFEIHFRTSAERPVLIPQKFTPQIGVGDLLRYNASQPRPIAVSYSPGLYDLNGDGKLDLTGTWNYAYRPGWPWDGIVCYPRIGEKAFEFGDLTRLRHSREPSGDPQFFSHIYMAVDFVDWNRDGKLDLVTTRRGTKSAAFYLNTGQFDAGGMPRFKPAGSVAVTGWQA
;
A
#
# COMPACT_ATOMS: atom_id res chain seq x y z
N ASP A 1 2.05 9.91 -18.35
CA ASP A 1 3.37 9.62 -17.75
C ASP A 1 3.40 10.11 -16.31
N PRO A 2 3.27 9.23 -15.31
CA PRO A 2 3.24 9.64 -13.91
C PRO A 2 4.54 10.33 -13.45
N ASN A 3 5.67 9.98 -14.04
CA ASN A 3 6.96 10.61 -13.69
C ASN A 3 7.07 12.08 -14.14
N SER A 4 6.13 12.53 -14.95
CA SER A 4 6.06 13.92 -15.42
C SER A 4 5.06 14.78 -14.65
N ILE A 5 4.43 14.22 -13.61
CA ILE A 5 3.48 14.97 -12.78
C ILE A 5 4.21 16.04 -12.00
N GLU A 6 3.72 17.25 -12.11
CA GLU A 6 4.14 18.41 -11.33
C GLU A 6 2.91 19.02 -10.65
N VAL A 7 3.04 19.37 -9.38
CA VAL A 7 2.03 20.14 -8.66
C VAL A 7 2.54 21.56 -8.50
N ARG A 8 1.73 22.55 -8.88
CA ARG A 8 2.03 23.97 -8.75
C ARG A 8 0.98 24.69 -7.93
N ASN A 9 1.41 25.58 -7.10
CA ASN A 9 0.51 26.52 -6.43
C ASN A 9 0.11 27.60 -7.43
N ALA A 10 -1.17 27.74 -7.74
CA ALA A 10 -1.67 28.67 -8.75
C ALA A 10 -1.39 30.14 -8.40
N ALA A 11 -1.42 30.52 -7.12
CA ALA A 11 -1.19 31.89 -6.69
C ALA A 11 0.29 32.32 -6.80
N THR A 12 1.23 31.41 -6.61
CA THR A 12 2.66 31.73 -6.56
C THR A 12 3.46 31.15 -7.72
N ASN A 13 2.85 30.30 -8.52
CA ASN A 13 3.46 29.50 -9.60
C ASN A 13 4.67 28.65 -9.13
N LYS A 14 4.79 28.38 -7.85
CA LYS A 14 5.87 27.56 -7.28
C LYS A 14 5.51 26.09 -7.34
N LEU A 15 6.53 25.27 -7.61
CA LEU A 15 6.42 23.82 -7.49
C LEU A 15 6.15 23.42 -6.04
N VAL A 16 5.25 22.47 -5.87
CA VAL A 16 4.88 21.87 -4.59
C VAL A 16 5.39 20.44 -4.57
N SER A 17 6.15 20.10 -3.55
CA SER A 17 6.59 18.72 -3.33
C SER A 17 5.38 17.80 -3.14
N HIS A 18 5.38 16.67 -3.83
CA HIS A 18 4.26 15.74 -3.83
C HIS A 18 4.74 14.29 -3.85
N ALA A 19 3.86 13.38 -3.52
CA ALA A 19 4.05 11.94 -3.66
C ALA A 19 3.02 11.37 -4.63
N LEU A 20 3.39 10.26 -5.26
CA LEU A 20 2.53 9.48 -6.14
C LEU A 20 2.29 8.12 -5.50
N SER A 21 1.03 7.65 -5.54
CA SER A 21 0.76 6.28 -5.13
C SER A 21 1.34 5.29 -6.13
N GLU A 22 1.67 4.09 -5.65
CA GLU A 22 2.19 3.01 -6.49
C GLU A 22 1.21 2.53 -7.57
N ASP A 23 -0.06 2.90 -7.46
CA ASP A 23 -1.09 2.56 -8.44
C ASP A 23 -0.70 2.97 -9.86
N PHE A 24 0.04 4.07 -9.99
CA PHE A 24 0.56 4.54 -11.28
C PHE A 24 1.56 3.59 -11.94
N ALA A 25 2.15 2.64 -11.19
CA ALA A 25 2.97 1.60 -11.79
C ALA A 25 2.17 0.57 -12.59
N TYR A 26 0.84 0.49 -12.33
CA TYR A 26 -0.03 -0.56 -12.85
C TYR A 26 -1.19 -0.05 -13.71
N GLY A 27 -1.41 1.25 -13.74
CA GLY A 27 -2.53 1.86 -14.46
C GLY A 27 -2.37 3.34 -14.74
N ASP A 28 -3.41 3.92 -15.30
CA ASP A 28 -3.52 5.34 -15.61
C ASP A 28 -4.20 6.14 -14.50
N LYS A 29 -4.51 5.48 -13.38
CA LYS A 29 -5.14 6.07 -12.21
C LYS A 29 -4.27 5.88 -10.98
N GLY A 30 -4.21 6.91 -10.17
CA GLY A 30 -3.46 6.88 -8.92
C GLY A 30 -3.77 8.11 -8.09
N ARG A 31 -3.05 8.24 -7.00
CA ARG A 31 -3.20 9.33 -6.03
C ARG A 31 -1.97 10.22 -6.09
N VAL A 32 -2.21 11.53 -6.16
CA VAL A 32 -1.19 12.58 -5.98
C VAL A 32 -1.44 13.22 -4.63
N GLU A 33 -0.45 13.21 -3.76
CA GLU A 33 -0.54 13.76 -2.42
C GLU A 33 0.46 14.88 -2.22
N PHE A 34 0.01 15.99 -1.64
CA PHE A 34 0.86 17.12 -1.30
C PHE A 34 0.33 17.86 -0.07
N VAL A 35 1.19 18.65 0.56
CA VAL A 35 0.81 19.46 1.72
C VAL A 35 0.43 20.86 1.26
N VAL A 36 -0.74 21.32 1.67
CA VAL A 36 -1.14 22.73 1.58
C VAL A 36 -0.54 23.46 2.78
N ALA A 37 0.63 24.06 2.58
CA ALA A 37 1.36 24.71 3.67
C ALA A 37 0.71 26.03 4.13
N ASP A 38 0.04 26.71 3.20
CA ASP A 38 -0.70 27.94 3.48
C ASP A 38 -2.17 27.73 3.13
N PRO A 39 -3.08 27.69 4.12
CA PRO A 39 -4.49 27.44 3.88
C PRO A 39 -5.21 28.56 3.13
N SER A 40 -4.58 29.73 2.93
CA SER A 40 -5.11 30.79 2.06
C SER A 40 -4.93 30.47 0.57
N HIS A 41 -3.96 29.64 0.22
CA HIS A 41 -3.71 29.17 -1.13
C HIS A 41 -4.54 27.90 -1.39
N ARG A 42 -5.66 28.04 -2.08
CA ARG A 42 -6.63 26.95 -2.27
C ARG A 42 -6.64 26.36 -3.67
N GLU A 43 -5.91 26.96 -4.62
CA GLU A 43 -5.86 26.53 -5.99
C GLU A 43 -4.48 25.97 -6.34
N PHE A 44 -4.50 24.75 -6.90
CA PHE A 44 -3.31 24.05 -7.33
C PHE A 44 -3.53 23.49 -8.72
N GLU A 45 -2.49 23.53 -9.53
CA GLU A 45 -2.49 22.97 -10.87
C GLU A 45 -1.67 21.69 -10.89
N ILE A 46 -2.18 20.68 -11.55
CA ILE A 46 -1.46 19.42 -11.78
C ILE A 46 -1.14 19.36 -13.28
N HIS A 47 0.13 19.46 -13.59
CA HIS A 47 0.66 19.35 -14.94
C HIS A 47 1.22 17.96 -15.17
N PHE A 48 0.97 17.37 -16.33
CA PHE A 48 1.53 16.08 -16.70
C PHE A 48 1.59 15.90 -18.21
N ARG A 49 2.44 15.00 -18.66
CA ARG A 49 2.53 14.58 -20.06
C ARG A 49 1.88 13.22 -20.25
N THR A 50 1.32 12.99 -21.41
CA THR A 50 0.83 11.67 -21.81
C THR A 50 2.00 10.84 -22.35
N SER A 51 1.87 9.50 -22.28
CA SER A 51 2.80 8.54 -22.87
C SER A 51 1.98 7.45 -23.55
N ALA A 52 2.45 6.99 -24.70
CA ALA A 52 1.84 5.85 -25.40
C ALA A 52 2.14 4.52 -24.70
N GLU A 53 3.26 4.44 -24.02
CA GLU A 53 3.68 3.27 -23.26
C GLU A 53 3.68 3.59 -21.76
N ARG A 54 3.43 2.58 -20.94
CA ARG A 54 3.50 2.72 -19.48
C ARG A 54 4.96 2.84 -19.04
N PRO A 55 5.41 3.99 -18.52
CA PRO A 55 6.76 4.13 -18.01
C PRO A 55 6.90 3.39 -16.67
N VAL A 56 8.11 2.98 -16.34
CA VAL A 56 8.43 2.50 -14.99
C VAL A 56 8.27 3.67 -14.02
N LEU A 57 7.48 3.48 -12.97
CA LEU A 57 7.29 4.49 -11.93
C LEU A 57 8.61 4.72 -11.17
N ILE A 58 9.04 5.97 -11.12
CA ILE A 58 10.21 6.37 -10.34
C ILE A 58 9.75 6.65 -8.91
N PRO A 59 10.28 5.94 -7.89
CA PRO A 59 9.93 6.18 -6.51
C PRO A 59 10.17 7.63 -6.08
N GLN A 60 9.18 8.22 -5.45
CA GLN A 60 9.27 9.58 -4.93
C GLN A 60 9.92 9.57 -3.54
N LYS A 61 10.84 10.51 -3.30
CA LYS A 61 11.47 10.66 -1.98
C LYS A 61 10.60 11.45 -0.99
N PHE A 62 9.63 12.18 -1.49
CA PHE A 62 8.75 12.99 -0.66
C PHE A 62 7.51 12.19 -0.29
N THR A 63 7.20 12.17 1.00
CA THR A 63 5.94 11.62 1.52
C THR A 63 5.21 12.72 2.28
N PRO A 64 4.07 13.19 1.78
CA PRO A 64 3.31 14.24 2.44
C PRO A 64 2.71 13.73 3.76
N GLN A 65 2.56 14.61 4.72
CA GLN A 65 2.22 14.24 6.09
C GLN A 65 1.38 15.28 6.78
N ILE A 66 0.45 14.81 7.58
CA ILE A 66 -0.39 15.64 8.41
C ILE A 66 -0.47 15.06 9.82
N GLY A 67 -0.53 15.94 10.81
CA GLY A 67 -0.73 15.60 12.20
C GLY A 67 0.55 15.63 13.05
N VAL A 68 0.36 15.86 14.32
CA VAL A 68 1.38 15.96 15.38
C VAL A 68 0.90 15.26 16.65
N GLY A 69 1.80 14.94 17.58
CA GLY A 69 1.48 14.31 18.86
C GLY A 69 1.95 12.86 18.97
N ASP A 70 1.40 12.10 19.90
CA ASP A 70 1.88 10.77 20.28
C ASP A 70 1.27 9.62 19.49
N LEU A 71 0.57 9.91 18.41
CA LEU A 71 0.00 8.90 17.55
C LEU A 71 1.10 8.15 16.80
N LEU A 72 0.89 6.84 16.60
CA LEU A 72 1.72 6.04 15.72
C LEU A 72 1.66 6.64 14.31
N ARG A 73 2.81 6.82 13.69
CA ARG A 73 2.94 7.57 12.44
C ARG A 73 3.90 6.90 11.48
N TYR A 74 3.64 7.06 10.21
CA TYR A 74 4.61 6.75 9.20
C TYR A 74 5.27 8.02 8.66
N ASN A 75 6.46 7.87 8.12
CA ASN A 75 7.35 8.90 7.62
C ASN A 75 7.89 9.86 8.70
N ALA A 76 9.20 9.85 8.86
CA ALA A 76 9.87 10.50 9.96
C ALA A 76 9.88 12.04 9.90
N SER A 77 9.77 12.65 8.71
CA SER A 77 9.94 14.12 8.60
C SER A 77 8.67 14.91 8.88
N GLN A 78 7.52 14.40 8.49
CA GLN A 78 6.19 14.99 8.80
C GLN A 78 5.17 13.86 8.98
N PRO A 79 4.98 13.36 10.15
CA PRO A 79 4.29 12.11 10.38
C PRO A 79 2.80 12.14 10.12
N ARG A 80 2.29 11.14 9.38
CA ARG A 80 0.87 10.82 9.26
C ARG A 80 0.47 9.75 10.25
N PRO A 81 -0.76 9.77 10.74
CA PRO A 81 -1.30 8.66 11.50
C PRO A 81 -1.28 7.36 10.69
N ILE A 82 -0.83 6.29 11.30
CA ILE A 82 -0.99 4.94 10.77
C ILE A 82 -2.39 4.46 11.10
N ALA A 83 -3.04 3.84 10.14
CA ALA A 83 -4.34 3.26 10.31
C ALA A 83 -4.38 1.83 9.75
N VAL A 84 -4.76 0.92 10.61
CA VAL A 84 -5.02 -0.50 10.30
C VAL A 84 -6.33 -0.87 10.96
N SER A 85 -7.29 -1.41 10.20
CA SER A 85 -8.61 -1.72 10.73
C SER A 85 -8.65 -3.05 11.47
N TYR A 86 -8.02 -4.09 10.89
CA TYR A 86 -8.05 -5.45 11.43
C TYR A 86 -6.71 -6.14 11.25
N SER A 87 -6.47 -7.14 12.10
CA SER A 87 -5.31 -8.03 12.05
C SER A 87 -3.96 -7.30 11.93
N PRO A 88 -3.67 -6.33 12.82
CA PRO A 88 -2.35 -5.72 12.79
C PRO A 88 -1.28 -6.77 13.13
N GLY A 89 -0.21 -6.80 12.35
CA GLY A 89 0.91 -7.69 12.55
C GLY A 89 2.21 -7.05 12.13
N LEU A 90 3.32 -7.58 12.62
CA LEU A 90 4.67 -7.13 12.32
C LEU A 90 5.44 -8.26 11.65
N TYR A 91 5.84 -8.08 10.40
CA TYR A 91 6.52 -9.08 9.60
C TYR A 91 7.59 -8.43 8.72
N ASP A 92 8.71 -9.07 8.56
CA ASP A 92 9.70 -8.68 7.56
C ASP A 92 9.26 -9.20 6.19
N LEU A 93 8.42 -8.40 5.51
CA LEU A 93 7.84 -8.81 4.24
C LEU A 93 8.78 -8.59 3.06
N ASN A 94 9.64 -7.61 3.14
CA ASN A 94 10.55 -7.24 2.05
C ASN A 94 11.93 -7.88 2.18
N GLY A 95 12.21 -8.58 3.29
CA GLY A 95 13.46 -9.29 3.53
C GLY A 95 14.64 -8.38 3.91
N ASP A 96 14.36 -7.17 4.42
CA ASP A 96 15.40 -6.20 4.82
C ASP A 96 15.85 -6.33 6.29
N GLY A 97 15.29 -7.29 7.01
CA GLY A 97 15.57 -7.54 8.43
C GLY A 97 14.78 -6.66 9.39
N LYS A 98 13.87 -5.82 8.90
CA LYS A 98 13.03 -4.95 9.72
C LYS A 98 11.58 -5.40 9.68
N LEU A 99 10.86 -5.17 10.76
CA LEU A 99 9.46 -5.58 10.83
C LEU A 99 8.54 -4.50 10.28
N ASP A 100 7.91 -4.79 9.16
CA ASP A 100 6.89 -3.97 8.53
C ASP A 100 5.55 -4.11 9.27
N LEU A 101 4.76 -3.05 9.35
CA LEU A 101 3.42 -3.11 9.94
C LEU A 101 2.39 -3.44 8.86
N THR A 102 1.68 -4.53 9.05
CA THR A 102 0.64 -5.00 8.12
C THR A 102 -0.73 -5.07 8.77
N GLY A 103 -1.74 -5.24 7.94
CA GLY A 103 -3.09 -5.53 8.35
C GLY A 103 -4.08 -5.32 7.23
N THR A 104 -5.37 -5.29 7.57
CA THR A 104 -6.40 -4.98 6.59
C THR A 104 -6.97 -3.60 6.84
N TRP A 105 -7.23 -2.90 5.74
CA TRP A 105 -8.05 -1.72 5.74
C TRP A 105 -9.38 -2.07 5.09
N ASN A 106 -10.44 -1.99 5.85
CA ASN A 106 -11.77 -2.29 5.37
C ASN A 106 -12.69 -1.08 5.61
N TYR A 107 -12.86 -0.28 4.59
CA TYR A 107 -13.83 0.79 4.59
C TYR A 107 -15.01 0.41 3.70
N ALA A 108 -15.73 -0.62 4.10
CA ALA A 108 -16.80 -1.29 3.36
C ALA A 108 -17.93 -0.37 2.82
N TYR A 109 -17.94 0.89 3.21
CA TYR A 109 -19.03 1.81 2.90
C TYR A 109 -18.67 2.88 1.86
N ARG A 110 -17.46 2.87 1.32
CA ARG A 110 -17.05 3.84 0.28
C ARG A 110 -16.29 3.15 -0.83
N PRO A 111 -16.97 2.57 -1.82
CA PRO A 111 -16.33 2.00 -3.01
C PRO A 111 -15.42 3.03 -3.66
N GLY A 112 -14.23 2.60 -4.04
CA GLY A 112 -13.26 3.47 -4.71
C GLY A 112 -12.28 4.20 -3.80
N TRP A 113 -12.30 3.96 -2.50
CA TRP A 113 -11.24 4.43 -1.62
C TRP A 113 -9.94 3.70 -1.92
N PRO A 114 -8.84 4.42 -2.14
CA PRO A 114 -7.58 3.83 -2.58
C PRO A 114 -6.88 2.97 -1.52
N TRP A 115 -7.44 2.82 -0.33
CA TRP A 115 -6.82 2.13 0.79
C TRP A 115 -7.47 0.80 1.19
N ASP A 116 -8.52 0.40 0.51
CA ASP A 116 -9.17 -0.88 0.78
C ASP A 116 -8.23 -2.05 0.45
N GLY A 117 -8.17 -3.03 1.34
CA GLY A 117 -7.47 -4.27 1.11
C GLY A 117 -6.47 -4.65 2.19
N ILE A 118 -5.48 -5.42 1.83
CA ILE A 118 -4.36 -5.77 2.70
C ILE A 118 -3.28 -4.72 2.50
N VAL A 119 -2.89 -4.07 3.58
CA VAL A 119 -1.97 -2.93 3.58
C VAL A 119 -0.70 -3.26 4.34
N CYS A 120 0.37 -2.58 3.95
CA CYS A 120 1.66 -2.63 4.59
C CYS A 120 2.22 -1.21 4.73
N TYR A 121 2.82 -0.92 5.87
CA TYR A 121 3.66 0.24 6.10
C TYR A 121 5.09 -0.28 6.30
N PRO A 122 5.97 -0.15 5.28
CA PRO A 122 7.33 -0.66 5.38
C PRO A 122 8.12 0.10 6.44
N ARG A 123 8.94 -0.62 7.19
CA ARG A 123 9.85 -0.03 8.16
C ARG A 123 11.02 0.65 7.46
N ILE A 124 11.17 1.96 7.61
CA ILE A 124 12.20 2.73 6.88
C ILE A 124 13.39 3.16 7.73
N GLY A 125 13.25 3.18 9.03
CA GLY A 125 14.26 3.68 9.95
C GLY A 125 14.74 2.65 10.97
N GLU A 126 15.80 3.02 11.69
CA GLU A 126 16.33 2.23 12.82
C GLU A 126 15.55 2.50 14.12
N LYS A 127 14.92 3.67 14.21
CA LYS A 127 14.13 4.01 15.40
C LYS A 127 12.83 3.24 15.40
N ALA A 128 12.34 2.95 16.59
CA ALA A 128 11.03 2.34 16.75
C ALA A 128 9.96 3.22 16.10
N PHE A 129 9.05 2.56 15.37
CA PHE A 129 7.88 3.18 14.74
C PHE A 129 8.16 4.19 13.61
N GLU A 130 9.30 4.10 12.94
CA GLU A 130 9.55 4.82 11.69
C GLU A 130 9.10 3.95 10.51
N PHE A 131 7.93 4.26 9.96
CA PHE A 131 7.35 3.56 8.81
C PHE A 131 7.29 4.45 7.58
N GLY A 132 7.37 3.83 6.41
CA GLY A 132 7.15 4.47 5.12
C GLY A 132 5.68 4.66 4.80
N ASP A 133 5.39 5.11 3.58
CA ASP A 133 4.01 5.31 3.11
C ASP A 133 3.27 3.97 3.01
N LEU A 134 1.94 4.06 3.10
CA LEU A 134 1.06 2.92 2.96
C LEU A 134 1.18 2.32 1.55
N THR A 135 1.44 1.04 1.51
CA THR A 135 1.46 0.21 0.31
C THR A 135 0.37 -0.85 0.41
N ARG A 136 -0.36 -1.08 -0.67
CA ARG A 136 -1.33 -2.18 -0.73
C ARG A 136 -0.69 -3.42 -1.31
N LEU A 137 -0.82 -4.55 -0.62
CA LEU A 137 -0.33 -5.82 -1.13
C LEU A 137 -1.12 -6.26 -2.35
N ARG A 138 -0.46 -6.95 -3.26
CA ARG A 138 -0.98 -7.35 -4.56
C ARG A 138 -0.82 -8.83 -4.82
N HIS A 139 -1.71 -9.37 -5.62
CA HIS A 139 -1.61 -10.73 -6.15
C HIS A 139 -1.86 -10.75 -7.66
N SER A 140 -1.31 -11.71 -8.34
CA SER A 140 -1.64 -12.01 -9.74
C SER A 140 -1.86 -13.49 -9.92
N ARG A 141 -2.82 -13.83 -10.78
CA ARG A 141 -3.08 -15.23 -11.15
C ARG A 141 -2.03 -15.74 -12.12
N GLU A 142 -1.62 -14.85 -13.02
CA GLU A 142 -0.60 -15.16 -14.03
C GLU A 142 0.70 -14.42 -13.70
N PRO A 143 1.87 -15.05 -13.91
CA PRO A 143 3.16 -14.42 -13.61
C PRO A 143 3.41 -13.13 -14.39
N SER A 144 2.86 -13.01 -15.60
CA SER A 144 3.01 -11.84 -16.46
C SER A 144 1.83 -10.86 -16.40
N GLY A 145 0.79 -11.19 -15.63
CA GLY A 145 -0.38 -10.33 -15.50
C GLY A 145 -0.14 -9.12 -14.58
N ASP A 146 -0.85 -8.02 -14.84
CA ASP A 146 -0.86 -6.88 -13.93
C ASP A 146 -1.40 -7.33 -12.56
N PRO A 147 -0.68 -7.09 -11.47
CA PRO A 147 -1.11 -7.51 -10.15
C PRO A 147 -2.33 -6.71 -9.67
N GLN A 148 -3.25 -7.41 -9.06
CA GLN A 148 -4.49 -6.86 -8.52
C GLN A 148 -4.37 -6.68 -7.01
N PHE A 149 -5.08 -5.69 -6.46
CA PHE A 149 -5.19 -5.54 -5.02
C PHE A 149 -6.05 -6.64 -4.39
N PHE A 150 -5.74 -6.95 -3.16
CA PHE A 150 -6.69 -7.62 -2.29
C PHE A 150 -7.84 -6.65 -2.00
N SER A 151 -9.06 -7.06 -2.27
CA SER A 151 -10.23 -6.20 -2.10
C SER A 151 -10.66 -6.09 -0.61
N HIS A 152 -11.51 -5.14 -0.30
CA HIS A 152 -12.06 -4.89 1.04
C HIS A 152 -12.82 -6.06 1.70
N ILE A 153 -13.05 -7.14 0.98
CA ILE A 153 -13.72 -8.33 1.51
C ILE A 153 -12.81 -9.23 2.33
N TYR A 154 -11.51 -8.98 2.34
CA TYR A 154 -10.56 -9.70 3.19
C TYR A 154 -10.58 -9.11 4.60
N MET A 155 -10.85 -9.96 5.61
CA MET A 155 -11.12 -9.52 6.98
C MET A 155 -9.97 -9.75 7.93
N ALA A 156 -9.23 -10.83 7.75
CA ALA A 156 -8.07 -11.15 8.57
C ALA A 156 -6.93 -11.58 7.68
N VAL A 157 -5.73 -11.28 8.12
CA VAL A 157 -4.50 -11.58 7.39
C VAL A 157 -3.44 -12.06 8.38
N ASP A 158 -2.67 -13.04 7.96
CA ASP A 158 -1.49 -13.52 8.65
C ASP A 158 -0.44 -13.96 7.62
N PHE A 159 0.81 -14.00 8.04
CA PHE A 159 1.92 -14.37 7.17
C PHE A 159 2.71 -15.53 7.80
N VAL A 160 2.92 -16.57 7.02
CA VAL A 160 3.62 -17.78 7.44
C VAL A 160 4.31 -18.39 6.23
N ASP A 161 5.49 -18.96 6.43
CA ASP A 161 6.14 -19.77 5.39
C ASP A 161 5.40 -21.11 5.26
N TRP A 162 4.37 -21.12 4.42
CA TRP A 162 3.45 -22.25 4.26
C TRP A 162 4.08 -23.42 3.51
N ASN A 163 4.84 -23.12 2.47
CA ASN A 163 5.47 -24.09 1.60
C ASN A 163 6.90 -24.44 2.00
N ARG A 164 7.44 -23.81 3.04
CA ARG A 164 8.81 -23.98 3.57
C ARG A 164 9.89 -23.60 2.57
N ASP A 165 9.66 -22.53 1.80
CA ASP A 165 10.65 -21.99 0.87
C ASP A 165 11.45 -20.81 1.44
N GLY A 166 11.25 -20.49 2.71
CA GLY A 166 11.92 -19.40 3.41
C GLY A 166 11.28 -18.03 3.21
N LYS A 167 10.14 -17.95 2.50
CA LYS A 167 9.40 -16.70 2.28
C LYS A 167 8.07 -16.72 3.04
N LEU A 168 7.66 -15.56 3.47
CA LEU A 168 6.36 -15.41 4.10
C LEU A 168 5.24 -15.42 3.06
N ASP A 169 4.41 -16.45 3.10
CA ASP A 169 3.17 -16.58 2.33
C ASP A 169 2.03 -15.91 3.08
N LEU A 170 0.95 -15.59 2.40
CA LEU A 170 -0.20 -14.91 2.96
C LEU A 170 -1.37 -15.87 3.16
N VAL A 171 -1.92 -15.87 4.36
CA VAL A 171 -3.17 -16.54 4.73
C VAL A 171 -4.20 -15.48 5.04
N THR A 172 -5.39 -15.58 4.45
CA THR A 172 -6.42 -14.58 4.70
C THR A 172 -7.82 -15.19 4.71
N THR A 173 -8.71 -14.59 5.46
CA THR A 173 -10.14 -14.91 5.43
C THR A 173 -10.89 -13.87 4.59
N ARG A 174 -11.97 -14.33 4.00
CA ARG A 174 -12.84 -13.48 3.18
C ARG A 174 -14.21 -13.38 3.82
N ARG A 175 -14.77 -12.19 3.85
CA ARG A 175 -16.11 -11.97 4.38
C ARG A 175 -17.13 -12.87 3.69
N GLY A 176 -17.98 -13.52 4.49
CA GLY A 176 -19.04 -14.40 3.99
C GLY A 176 -18.57 -15.78 3.53
N THR A 177 -17.30 -16.15 3.75
CA THR A 177 -16.81 -17.50 3.46
C THR A 177 -16.41 -18.22 4.75
N LYS A 178 -16.54 -19.55 4.73
CA LYS A 178 -16.06 -20.43 5.81
C LYS A 178 -14.75 -21.11 5.40
N SER A 179 -13.84 -20.31 4.81
CA SER A 179 -12.56 -20.81 4.34
C SER A 179 -11.46 -19.76 4.52
N ALA A 180 -10.25 -20.24 4.74
CA ALA A 180 -9.04 -19.44 4.62
C ALA A 180 -8.45 -19.62 3.22
N ALA A 181 -8.09 -18.54 2.57
CA ALA A 181 -7.42 -18.55 1.28
C ALA A 181 -5.90 -18.38 1.49
N PHE A 182 -5.13 -19.06 0.65
CA PHE A 182 -3.68 -19.06 0.67
C PHE A 182 -3.14 -18.42 -0.60
N TYR A 183 -2.10 -17.62 -0.44
CA TYR A 183 -1.38 -16.97 -1.51
C TYR A 183 0.11 -17.14 -1.28
N LEU A 184 0.80 -17.78 -2.20
CA LEU A 184 2.24 -17.99 -2.12
C LEU A 184 2.98 -16.72 -2.53
N ASN A 185 4.01 -16.39 -1.79
CA ASN A 185 4.97 -15.37 -2.14
C ASN A 185 5.79 -15.82 -3.36
N THR A 186 5.76 -15.05 -4.43
CA THR A 186 6.46 -15.41 -5.68
C THR A 186 7.96 -15.16 -5.63
N GLY A 187 8.46 -14.49 -4.61
CA GLY A 187 9.83 -13.98 -4.53
C GLY A 187 10.10 -12.78 -5.44
N GLN A 188 9.07 -12.27 -6.13
CA GLN A 188 9.14 -11.03 -6.90
C GLN A 188 8.58 -9.88 -6.07
N PHE A 189 9.11 -8.69 -6.29
CA PHE A 189 8.66 -7.47 -5.64
C PHE A 189 7.89 -6.60 -6.61
N ASP A 190 6.95 -5.83 -6.08
CA ASP A 190 6.24 -4.80 -6.84
C ASP A 190 6.99 -3.46 -6.80
N ALA A 191 6.40 -2.43 -7.41
CA ALA A 191 7.01 -1.10 -7.45
C ALA A 191 7.11 -0.42 -6.07
N GLY A 192 6.33 -0.87 -5.09
CA GLY A 192 6.39 -0.40 -3.70
C GLY A 192 7.41 -1.18 -2.85
N GLY A 193 8.14 -2.13 -3.44
CA GLY A 193 9.11 -2.98 -2.75
C GLY A 193 8.48 -4.11 -1.92
N MET A 194 7.18 -4.35 -2.08
CA MET A 194 6.46 -5.42 -1.37
C MET A 194 6.39 -6.70 -2.20
N PRO A 195 6.35 -7.88 -1.56
CA PRO A 195 6.26 -9.14 -2.28
C PRO A 195 4.97 -9.27 -3.06
N ARG A 196 5.06 -9.90 -4.22
CA ARG A 196 3.92 -10.29 -5.03
C ARG A 196 3.45 -11.68 -4.63
N PHE A 197 2.14 -11.84 -4.56
CA PHE A 197 1.51 -13.08 -4.19
C PHE A 197 0.76 -13.72 -5.36
N LYS A 198 0.67 -15.05 -5.38
CA LYS A 198 -0.16 -15.82 -6.31
C LYS A 198 -1.15 -16.70 -5.54
N PRO A 199 -2.41 -16.84 -6.00
CA PRO A 199 -3.36 -17.74 -5.38
C PRO A 199 -2.84 -19.18 -5.34
N ALA A 200 -2.98 -19.86 -4.20
CA ALA A 200 -2.55 -21.25 -4.01
C ALA A 200 -3.70 -22.18 -3.57
N GLY A 201 -4.87 -21.63 -3.34
CA GLY A 201 -6.03 -22.40 -2.94
C GLY A 201 -6.71 -21.91 -1.66
N SER A 202 -7.56 -22.75 -1.10
CA SER A 202 -8.24 -22.45 0.15
C SER A 202 -8.47 -23.71 0.96
N VAL A 203 -8.57 -23.54 2.28
CA VAL A 203 -8.91 -24.60 3.23
C VAL A 203 -10.23 -24.25 3.91
N ALA A 204 -11.16 -25.20 3.94
CA ALA A 204 -12.39 -25.04 4.69
C ALA A 204 -12.10 -25.01 6.19
N VAL A 205 -12.71 -24.07 6.90
CA VAL A 205 -12.62 -23.98 8.35
C VAL A 205 -13.84 -24.69 8.94
N THR A 206 -13.62 -25.85 9.55
CA THR A 206 -14.67 -26.60 10.27
C THR A 206 -14.87 -26.01 11.67
N GLY A 207 -16.13 -26.01 12.15
CA GLY A 207 -16.46 -25.48 13.47
C GLY A 207 -16.62 -23.96 13.53
N TRP A 208 -16.57 -23.25 12.41
CA TRP A 208 -16.86 -21.84 12.36
C TRP A 208 -18.33 -21.58 12.69
N GLN A 209 -18.57 -20.94 13.83
CA GLN A 209 -19.88 -20.37 14.16
C GLN A 209 -19.86 -18.90 13.74
N ALA A 210 -20.79 -18.51 12.89
CA ALA A 210 -20.96 -17.13 12.42
C ALA A 210 -21.68 -16.28 13.47
#